data_750566142ad102a023eb706d0f14d77d
#
_entry.id   750566142ad102a023eb706d0f14d77d
#
_cell.length_a   1.000
_cell.length_b   1.000
_cell.length_c   1.000
_cell.angle_alpha   90.00
_cell.angle_beta   90.00
_cell.angle_gamma   90.00
#
_symmetry.space_group_name_H-M   'P 1'
#
loop_
_entity.id
_entity.type
_entity.pdbx_description
1 polymer ?
#
loop_
_entity_poly.entity_id
_entity_poly.type
_entity_poly.pdbx_seq_one_letter_code
_entity_poly.pdbx_strand_id
1 'polypeptide(L)'
;MDVAFRLVDAFTETPFQGNRLCVVPETPVGFSTELMKMLALETNFSETTFVTESRPDGYRMRIFTPDAELPFAGHPTIGTAYTLASEGRTSTETIQTTALGNIPVEVDLERGFAWMTQKQPVFGPEFDDRGVVAEAAGLESDDLHPELPMQVITTGLAPLLVPIRDEETLRRAERYEPACRRATAASGGECLYLFAVRGDGDVMARMFDASLGVGEDPATGSAAGPLGVYLASRGLAGMPGEAVIAQGEMVGRPSFLHLDVRPKGESWNVRVGGGVRIVGEGVFRV
;
A
#
# COMPACT_ATOMS: atom_id res chain seq x y z
N MET A 1 -10.29 -16.37 25.67
CA MET A 1 -10.02 -14.91 25.83
C MET A 1 -10.80 -14.17 24.77
N ASP A 2 -11.42 -13.03 25.11
CA ASP A 2 -12.17 -12.23 24.14
C ASP A 2 -11.28 -11.11 23.59
N VAL A 3 -11.13 -11.02 22.26
CA VAL A 3 -10.27 -10.07 21.57
C VAL A 3 -11.11 -9.27 20.57
N ALA A 4 -11.37 -8.00 20.88
CA ALA A 4 -12.14 -7.12 20.00
C ALA A 4 -11.39 -6.83 18.70
N PHE A 5 -12.12 -6.76 17.59
CA PHE A 5 -11.57 -6.35 16.30
C PHE A 5 -12.49 -5.40 15.56
N ARG A 6 -11.93 -4.69 14.57
CA ARG A 6 -12.64 -3.87 13.60
C ARG A 6 -12.32 -4.34 12.19
N LEU A 7 -13.33 -4.35 11.32
CA LEU A 7 -13.16 -4.54 9.88
C LEU A 7 -13.13 -3.16 9.24
N VAL A 8 -12.09 -2.89 8.51
CA VAL A 8 -11.79 -1.56 7.96
C VAL A 8 -11.52 -1.69 6.46
N ASP A 9 -12.09 -0.78 5.70
CA ASP A 9 -11.75 -0.57 4.29
C ASP A 9 -10.90 0.70 4.18
N ALA A 10 -9.70 0.58 3.65
CA ALA A 10 -8.76 1.69 3.47
C ALA A 10 -8.62 2.07 1.99
N PHE A 11 -8.29 3.33 1.72
CA PHE A 11 -8.22 3.93 0.39
C PHE A 11 -9.56 3.97 -0.35
N THR A 12 -10.66 4.16 0.40
CA THR A 12 -11.99 4.30 -0.16
C THR A 12 -12.88 5.19 0.71
N GLU A 13 -13.81 5.89 0.07
CA GLU A 13 -14.89 6.60 0.74
C GLU A 13 -16.20 5.78 0.77
N THR A 14 -16.24 4.68 0.03
CA THR A 14 -17.41 3.79 -0.09
C THR A 14 -17.16 2.47 0.65
N PRO A 15 -18.04 2.07 1.58
CA PRO A 15 -17.94 0.77 2.24
C PRO A 15 -17.86 -0.40 1.23
N PHE A 16 -17.10 -1.43 1.59
CA PHE A 16 -16.88 -2.65 0.81
C PHE A 16 -16.09 -2.46 -0.48
N GLN A 17 -15.41 -1.32 -0.61
CA GLN A 17 -14.37 -1.03 -1.61
C GLN A 17 -13.03 -0.83 -0.90
N GLY A 18 -11.98 -0.43 -1.64
CA GLY A 18 -10.67 -0.21 -1.03
C GLY A 18 -9.99 -1.50 -0.57
N ASN A 19 -8.93 -1.40 0.21
CA ASN A 19 -8.20 -2.54 0.75
C ASN A 19 -8.71 -2.92 2.14
N ARG A 20 -9.00 -4.20 2.34
CA ARG A 20 -9.55 -4.74 3.58
C ARG A 20 -8.48 -4.90 4.65
N LEU A 21 -8.82 -4.52 5.87
CA LEU A 21 -7.96 -4.63 7.02
C LEU A 21 -8.75 -5.13 8.23
N CYS A 22 -8.21 -6.08 8.97
CA CYS A 22 -8.67 -6.41 10.31
C CYS A 22 -7.77 -5.70 11.33
N VAL A 23 -8.35 -4.88 12.19
CA VAL A 23 -7.62 -4.16 13.25
C VAL A 23 -8.00 -4.74 14.60
N VAL A 24 -7.02 -5.22 15.35
CA VAL A 24 -7.14 -5.50 16.78
C VAL A 24 -6.60 -4.27 17.54
N PRO A 25 -7.48 -3.37 18.02
CA PRO A 25 -7.08 -2.06 18.53
C PRO A 25 -6.39 -2.13 19.90
N GLU A 26 -6.48 -3.27 20.56
CA GLU A 26 -5.80 -3.57 21.82
C GLU A 26 -5.46 -5.06 21.89
N THR A 27 -4.17 -5.36 21.80
CA THR A 27 -3.69 -6.74 21.89
C THR A 27 -3.50 -7.12 23.35
N PRO A 28 -4.13 -8.19 23.84
CA PRO A 28 -3.96 -8.64 25.22
C PRO A 28 -2.50 -8.97 25.57
N VAL A 29 -2.11 -8.69 26.80
CA VAL A 29 -0.77 -9.06 27.29
C VAL A 29 -0.57 -10.58 27.22
N GLY A 30 0.57 -10.98 26.66
CA GLY A 30 0.90 -12.41 26.47
C GLY A 30 0.27 -13.04 25.22
N PHE A 31 -0.37 -12.26 24.35
CA PHE A 31 -0.90 -12.75 23.08
C PHE A 31 0.25 -13.19 22.16
N SER A 32 0.30 -14.48 21.84
CA SER A 32 1.46 -15.05 21.15
C SER A 32 1.50 -14.70 19.65
N THR A 33 2.69 -14.76 19.08
CA THR A 33 2.87 -14.59 17.62
C THR A 33 2.10 -15.63 16.83
N GLU A 34 2.02 -16.86 17.33
CA GLU A 34 1.29 -17.96 16.72
C GLU A 34 -0.21 -17.66 16.66
N LEU A 35 -0.79 -17.12 17.74
CA LEU A 35 -2.19 -16.69 17.74
C LEU A 35 -2.45 -15.54 16.78
N MET A 36 -1.53 -14.56 16.68
CA MET A 36 -1.65 -13.47 15.68
C MET A 36 -1.67 -14.01 14.27
N LYS A 37 -0.77 -14.95 13.94
CA LYS A 37 -0.74 -15.63 12.63
C LYS A 37 -2.02 -16.42 12.36
N MET A 38 -2.51 -17.17 13.33
CA MET A 38 -3.75 -17.94 13.19
C MET A 38 -4.95 -17.02 12.92
N LEU A 39 -5.05 -15.88 13.61
CA LEU A 39 -6.13 -14.93 13.38
C LEU A 39 -5.99 -14.20 12.03
N ALA A 40 -4.78 -13.88 11.60
CA ALA A 40 -4.55 -13.32 10.27
C ALA A 40 -4.95 -14.30 9.16
N LEU A 41 -4.65 -15.59 9.34
CA LEU A 41 -5.08 -16.64 8.42
C LEU A 41 -6.60 -16.86 8.46
N GLU A 42 -7.23 -16.81 9.64
CA GLU A 42 -8.69 -16.97 9.80
C GLU A 42 -9.47 -15.84 9.12
N THR A 43 -9.02 -14.58 9.27
CA THR A 43 -9.64 -13.45 8.59
C THR A 43 -9.43 -13.48 7.08
N ASN A 44 -8.28 -13.98 6.66
CA ASN A 44 -7.87 -14.08 5.26
C ASN A 44 -8.01 -12.76 4.49
N PHE A 45 -7.75 -11.66 5.18
CA PHE A 45 -7.61 -10.34 4.57
C PHE A 45 -6.18 -10.11 4.11
N SER A 46 -5.95 -9.09 3.29
CA SER A 46 -4.59 -8.72 2.87
C SER A 46 -3.69 -8.60 4.09
N GLU A 47 -4.15 -7.90 5.15
CA GLU A 47 -3.46 -7.83 6.43
C GLU A 47 -4.41 -7.80 7.63
N THR A 48 -3.84 -8.21 8.77
CA THR A 48 -4.40 -8.03 10.11
C THR A 48 -3.39 -7.31 10.98
N THR A 49 -3.82 -6.28 11.69
CA THR A 49 -2.96 -5.52 12.61
C THR A 49 -3.31 -5.79 14.07
N PHE A 50 -2.27 -5.87 14.87
CA PHE A 50 -2.36 -6.08 16.32
C PHE A 50 -1.67 -4.92 17.03
N VAL A 51 -2.44 -4.00 17.60
CA VAL A 51 -1.90 -2.85 18.33
C VAL A 51 -1.37 -3.35 19.67
N THR A 52 -0.06 -3.22 19.87
CA THR A 52 0.63 -3.66 21.09
C THR A 52 0.83 -2.55 22.10
N GLU A 53 0.76 -1.30 21.64
CA GLU A 53 0.87 -0.11 22.49
C GLU A 53 0.15 1.05 21.80
N SER A 54 -0.63 1.82 22.56
CA SER A 54 -1.23 3.08 22.10
C SER A 54 -1.16 4.14 23.19
N ARG A 55 -0.84 5.38 22.79
CA ARG A 55 -0.77 6.60 23.59
C ARG A 55 -1.31 7.77 22.76
N PRO A 56 -1.64 8.91 23.39
CA PRO A 56 -2.12 10.05 22.62
C PRO A 56 -1.23 10.48 21.46
N ASP A 57 0.10 10.40 21.60
CA ASP A 57 1.09 10.85 20.63
C ASP A 57 1.63 9.75 19.70
N GLY A 58 1.27 8.48 19.92
CA GLY A 58 1.78 7.40 19.09
C GLY A 58 1.27 6.02 19.42
N TYR A 59 1.59 5.06 18.54
CA TYR A 59 1.24 3.65 18.71
C TYR A 59 2.28 2.72 18.09
N ARG A 60 2.26 1.47 18.56
CA ARG A 60 2.99 0.35 17.98
C ARG A 60 2.02 -0.73 17.57
N MET A 61 2.25 -1.36 16.44
CA MET A 61 1.48 -2.51 15.99
C MET A 61 2.37 -3.53 15.32
N ARG A 62 1.90 -4.75 15.27
CA ARG A 62 2.42 -5.83 14.42
C ARG A 62 1.46 -6.04 13.27
N ILE A 63 1.99 -6.36 12.10
CA ILE A 63 1.24 -6.48 10.84
C ILE A 63 1.45 -7.89 10.30
N PHE A 64 0.38 -8.60 10.03
CA PHE A 64 0.43 -9.96 9.49
C PHE A 64 -0.40 -10.06 8.23
N THR A 65 0.20 -10.60 7.16
CA THR A 65 -0.54 -11.26 6.07
C THR A 65 -0.93 -12.66 6.52
N PRO A 66 -1.74 -13.42 5.77
CA PRO A 66 -1.95 -14.83 6.03
C PRO A 66 -0.66 -15.66 6.11
N ASP A 67 0.40 -15.26 5.40
CA ASP A 67 1.63 -16.02 5.25
C ASP A 67 2.80 -15.51 6.10
N ALA A 68 2.88 -14.20 6.36
CA ALA A 68 4.06 -13.58 6.95
C ALA A 68 3.76 -12.38 7.86
N GLU A 69 4.71 -12.03 8.72
CA GLU A 69 4.74 -10.76 9.43
C GLU A 69 5.49 -9.71 8.60
N LEU A 70 4.89 -8.52 8.45
CA LEU A 70 5.47 -7.42 7.70
C LEU A 70 6.04 -6.34 8.63
N PRO A 71 7.20 -5.76 8.31
CA PRO A 71 7.79 -4.67 9.09
C PRO A 71 7.07 -3.34 8.90
N PHE A 72 6.34 -3.18 7.79
CA PHE A 72 5.57 -1.99 7.42
C PHE A 72 4.59 -2.33 6.28
N ALA A 73 3.42 -1.70 6.30
CA ALA A 73 2.47 -1.72 5.19
C ALA A 73 1.62 -0.43 5.19
N GLY A 74 1.24 0.03 4.00
CA GLY A 74 0.61 1.35 3.81
C GLY A 74 -0.82 1.43 4.33
N HIS A 75 -1.74 0.60 3.78
CA HIS A 75 -3.14 0.65 4.20
C HIS A 75 -3.34 0.22 5.67
N PRO A 76 -2.56 -0.71 6.26
CA PRO A 76 -2.60 -0.98 7.69
C PRO A 76 -2.25 0.23 8.54
N THR A 77 -1.32 1.08 8.09
CA THR A 77 -0.93 2.29 8.80
C THR A 77 -2.10 3.27 8.89
N ILE A 78 -2.72 3.65 7.76
CA ILE A 78 -3.83 4.62 7.76
C ILE A 78 -5.10 4.05 8.40
N GLY A 79 -5.42 2.78 8.15
CA GLY A 79 -6.61 2.12 8.70
C GLY A 79 -6.54 1.96 10.21
N THR A 80 -5.37 1.56 10.75
CA THR A 80 -5.19 1.44 12.20
C THR A 80 -5.16 2.81 12.88
N ALA A 81 -4.45 3.81 12.33
CA ALA A 81 -4.42 5.15 12.89
C ALA A 81 -5.83 5.76 12.98
N TYR A 82 -6.61 5.64 11.90
CA TYR A 82 -8.00 6.10 11.89
C TYR A 82 -8.84 5.40 12.96
N THR A 83 -8.72 4.08 13.09
CA THR A 83 -9.44 3.30 14.09
C THR A 83 -9.09 3.77 15.50
N LEU A 84 -7.81 3.93 15.82
CA LEU A 84 -7.36 4.37 17.13
C LEU A 84 -7.80 5.79 17.46
N ALA A 85 -7.70 6.71 16.50
CA ALA A 85 -8.15 8.09 16.68
C ALA A 85 -9.67 8.18 16.88
N SER A 86 -10.46 7.40 16.11
CA SER A 86 -11.92 7.35 16.23
C SER A 86 -12.40 6.77 17.56
N GLU A 87 -11.61 5.90 18.18
CA GLU A 87 -11.84 5.35 19.54
C GLU A 87 -11.23 6.22 20.67
N GLY A 88 -10.61 7.36 20.32
CA GLY A 88 -9.96 8.25 21.32
C GLY A 88 -8.71 7.64 21.97
N ARG A 89 -8.09 6.64 21.36
CA ARG A 89 -6.87 5.98 21.85
C ARG A 89 -5.59 6.71 21.46
N THR A 90 -5.64 7.49 20.37
CA THR A 90 -4.58 8.37 19.90
C THR A 90 -5.17 9.73 19.53
N SER A 91 -4.32 10.75 19.43
CA SER A 91 -4.67 12.00 18.79
C SER A 91 -4.80 11.84 17.28
N THR A 92 -5.40 12.82 16.61
CA THR A 92 -5.50 12.87 15.14
C THR A 92 -4.15 13.11 14.46
N GLU A 93 -3.21 13.74 15.15
CA GLU A 93 -1.80 13.77 14.78
C GLU A 93 -1.07 12.74 15.65
N THR A 94 -0.55 11.69 15.03
CA THR A 94 0.02 10.55 15.75
C THR A 94 1.23 9.98 15.02
N ILE A 95 2.01 9.16 15.70
CA ILE A 95 3.20 8.52 15.13
C ILE A 95 3.09 7.01 15.28
N GLN A 96 3.10 6.30 14.15
CA GLN A 96 3.34 4.86 14.18
C GLN A 96 4.84 4.59 14.32
N THR A 97 5.22 3.90 15.38
CA THR A 97 6.60 3.40 15.57
C THR A 97 6.72 2.01 14.96
N THR A 98 7.61 1.86 13.98
CA THR A 98 7.90 0.60 13.29
C THR A 98 9.38 0.20 13.46
N ALA A 99 9.74 -1.03 13.07
CA ALA A 99 11.15 -1.44 12.99
C ALA A 99 11.94 -0.61 11.97
N LEU A 100 11.27 -0.04 10.97
CA LEU A 100 11.88 0.81 9.96
C LEU A 100 11.96 2.29 10.38
N GLY A 101 11.44 2.67 11.56
CA GLY A 101 11.43 4.03 12.10
C GLY A 101 10.01 4.59 12.29
N ASN A 102 9.91 5.86 12.57
CA ASN A 102 8.67 6.56 12.84
C ASN A 102 7.97 6.99 11.54
N ILE A 103 6.67 6.76 11.49
CA ILE A 103 5.78 7.15 10.41
C ILE A 103 4.75 8.14 10.96
N PRO A 104 4.86 9.44 10.66
CA PRO A 104 3.83 10.42 11.01
C PRO A 104 2.52 10.12 10.28
N VAL A 105 1.40 10.18 11.00
CA VAL A 105 0.07 9.97 10.46
C VAL A 105 -0.85 11.10 10.93
N GLU A 106 -1.59 11.68 9.99
CA GLU A 106 -2.60 12.70 10.24
C GLU A 106 -3.98 12.10 9.89
N VAL A 107 -4.93 12.22 10.80
CA VAL A 107 -6.30 11.66 10.66
C VAL A 107 -7.31 12.81 10.63
N ASP A 108 -8.15 12.81 9.62
CA ASP A 108 -9.33 13.66 9.52
C ASP A 108 -10.58 12.82 9.81
N LEU A 109 -11.08 12.90 11.04
CA LEU A 109 -12.24 12.14 11.49
C LEU A 109 -13.55 12.61 10.83
N GLU A 110 -13.65 13.89 10.47
CA GLU A 110 -14.85 14.44 9.84
C GLU A 110 -14.99 13.95 8.41
N ARG A 111 -13.88 13.96 7.66
CA ARG A 111 -13.82 13.44 6.30
C ARG A 111 -13.77 11.91 6.25
N GLY A 112 -13.34 11.25 7.32
CA GLY A 112 -13.04 9.82 7.30
C GLY A 112 -11.82 9.53 6.43
N PHE A 113 -10.71 10.21 6.68
CA PHE A 113 -9.53 10.20 5.84
C PHE A 113 -8.26 10.17 6.70
N ALA A 114 -7.18 9.58 6.18
CA ALA A 114 -5.89 9.65 6.84
C ALA A 114 -4.73 9.79 5.84
N TRP A 115 -3.69 10.53 6.26
CA TRP A 115 -2.43 10.70 5.55
C TRP A 115 -1.29 10.08 6.33
N MET A 116 -0.38 9.38 5.66
CA MET A 116 0.91 8.99 6.21
C MET A 116 2.04 9.68 5.46
N THR A 117 3.08 10.09 6.20
CA THR A 117 4.32 10.59 5.61
C THR A 117 5.31 9.43 5.51
N GLN A 118 5.71 9.11 4.30
CA GLN A 118 6.66 8.02 4.04
C GLN A 118 8.10 8.47 4.21
N LYS A 119 9.02 7.51 4.22
CA LYS A 119 10.45 7.77 4.32
C LYS A 119 10.99 8.47 3.07
N GLN A 120 12.23 8.98 3.20
CA GLN A 120 12.95 9.50 2.06
C GLN A 120 13.12 8.41 1.00
N PRO A 121 12.85 8.74 -0.28
CA PRO A 121 12.96 7.76 -1.35
C PRO A 121 14.43 7.41 -1.64
N VAL A 122 14.62 6.14 -1.99
CA VAL A 122 15.90 5.65 -2.51
C VAL A 122 15.64 5.13 -3.92
N PHE A 123 16.38 5.70 -4.88
CA PHE A 123 16.32 5.29 -6.28
C PHE A 123 17.29 4.13 -6.51
N GLY A 124 16.76 3.01 -6.96
CA GLY A 124 17.53 1.89 -7.48
C GLY A 124 17.91 2.08 -8.95
N PRO A 125 18.63 1.12 -9.56
CA PRO A 125 18.94 1.13 -10.98
C PRO A 125 17.66 0.99 -11.83
N GLU A 126 17.75 1.46 -13.06
CA GLU A 126 16.76 1.14 -14.09
C GLU A 126 16.88 -0.33 -14.47
N PHE A 127 15.78 -0.92 -14.92
CA PHE A 127 15.67 -2.33 -15.27
C PHE A 127 15.22 -2.48 -16.72
N ASP A 128 16.02 -3.16 -17.54
CA ASP A 128 15.85 -3.16 -19.00
C ASP A 128 15.26 -4.46 -19.57
N ASP A 129 15.12 -5.54 -18.78
CA ASP A 129 14.54 -6.80 -19.29
C ASP A 129 13.02 -6.68 -19.43
N ARG A 130 12.62 -6.08 -20.55
CA ARG A 130 11.21 -5.89 -20.93
C ARG A 130 10.49 -7.23 -21.15
N GLY A 131 11.21 -8.25 -21.62
CA GLY A 131 10.64 -9.55 -21.93
C GLY A 131 10.10 -10.26 -20.69
N VAL A 132 10.89 -10.33 -19.61
CA VAL A 132 10.45 -10.99 -18.37
C VAL A 132 9.31 -10.23 -17.69
N VAL A 133 9.30 -8.88 -17.79
CA VAL A 133 8.22 -8.06 -17.22
C VAL A 133 6.94 -8.18 -18.01
N ALA A 134 7.02 -8.16 -19.34
CA ALA A 134 5.86 -8.38 -20.21
C ALA A 134 5.25 -9.76 -19.94
N GLU A 135 6.06 -10.83 -19.89
CA GLU A 135 5.61 -12.17 -19.52
C GLU A 135 4.93 -12.18 -18.14
N ALA A 136 5.50 -11.47 -17.15
CA ALA A 136 4.94 -11.38 -15.80
C ALA A 136 3.55 -10.72 -15.76
N ALA A 137 3.29 -9.83 -16.71
CA ALA A 137 2.04 -9.10 -16.85
C ALA A 137 1.09 -9.71 -17.90
N GLY A 138 1.46 -10.83 -18.54
CA GLY A 138 0.66 -11.42 -19.63
C GLY A 138 0.54 -10.49 -20.84
N LEU A 139 1.57 -9.69 -21.10
CA LEU A 139 1.63 -8.67 -22.14
C LEU A 139 2.79 -8.94 -23.10
N GLU A 140 2.84 -8.17 -24.18
CA GLU A 140 3.98 -8.11 -25.10
C GLU A 140 4.95 -6.99 -24.70
N SER A 141 6.22 -7.09 -25.11
CA SER A 141 7.21 -6.05 -24.78
C SER A 141 6.85 -4.66 -25.32
N ASP A 142 6.14 -4.60 -26.45
CA ASP A 142 5.65 -3.35 -27.05
C ASP A 142 4.46 -2.72 -26.30
N ASP A 143 3.86 -3.45 -25.36
CA ASP A 143 2.80 -2.95 -24.47
C ASP A 143 3.33 -2.13 -23.31
N LEU A 144 4.62 -2.29 -22.99
CA LEU A 144 5.28 -1.42 -22.02
C LEU A 144 5.51 -0.05 -22.65
N HIS A 145 5.59 0.99 -21.83
CA HIS A 145 5.81 2.36 -22.33
C HIS A 145 7.15 2.45 -23.08
N PRO A 146 7.21 3.02 -24.31
CA PRO A 146 8.41 2.98 -25.15
C PRO A 146 9.59 3.82 -24.60
N GLU A 147 9.29 4.92 -23.89
CA GLU A 147 10.30 5.91 -23.48
C GLU A 147 10.55 5.95 -21.97
N LEU A 148 9.60 5.49 -21.14
CA LEU A 148 9.74 5.52 -19.68
C LEU A 148 10.46 4.26 -19.19
N PRO A 149 11.53 4.40 -18.37
CA PRO A 149 12.26 3.26 -17.85
C PRO A 149 11.48 2.55 -16.73
N MET A 150 11.61 1.25 -16.64
CA MET A 150 11.25 0.51 -15.44
C MET A 150 12.31 0.77 -14.38
N GLN A 151 11.89 0.98 -13.12
CA GLN A 151 12.84 1.31 -12.06
C GLN A 151 12.34 0.86 -10.69
N VAL A 152 13.22 0.36 -9.86
CA VAL A 152 12.94 0.14 -8.44
C VAL A 152 13.16 1.44 -7.68
N ILE A 153 12.12 1.93 -7.00
CA ILE A 153 12.22 3.06 -6.06
C ILE A 153 11.58 2.60 -4.75
N THR A 154 12.17 2.93 -3.62
CA THR A 154 11.64 2.54 -2.31
C THR A 154 11.49 3.73 -1.36
N THR A 155 10.39 3.71 -0.61
CA THR A 155 10.17 4.52 0.60
C THR A 155 9.87 3.62 1.81
N GLY A 156 10.10 2.31 1.65
CA GLY A 156 9.83 1.25 2.61
C GLY A 156 9.68 -0.10 1.91
N LEU A 157 8.63 -0.30 1.12
CA LEU A 157 8.51 -1.36 0.12
C LEU A 157 9.30 -0.94 -1.13
N ALA A 158 9.90 -1.89 -1.83
CA ALA A 158 10.68 -1.69 -3.05
C ALA A 158 9.96 -2.25 -4.30
N PRO A 159 8.90 -1.60 -4.83
CA PRO A 159 8.24 -2.05 -6.05
C PRO A 159 9.15 -1.84 -7.26
N LEU A 160 9.10 -2.77 -8.23
CA LEU A 160 9.50 -2.48 -9.59
C LEU A 160 8.37 -1.69 -10.25
N LEU A 161 8.60 -0.40 -10.51
CA LEU A 161 7.67 0.48 -11.20
C LEU A 161 7.73 0.19 -12.69
N VAL A 162 6.60 -0.18 -13.26
CA VAL A 162 6.48 -0.63 -14.64
C VAL A 162 5.51 0.27 -15.40
N PRO A 163 6.01 1.23 -16.21
CA PRO A 163 5.15 2.07 -17.03
C PRO A 163 4.58 1.25 -18.19
N ILE A 164 3.25 1.27 -18.29
CA ILE A 164 2.48 0.64 -19.37
C ILE A 164 2.05 1.72 -20.36
N ARG A 165 1.95 1.34 -21.64
CA ARG A 165 1.68 2.29 -22.75
C ARG A 165 0.40 3.11 -22.53
N ASP A 166 -0.67 2.48 -22.08
CA ASP A 166 -1.98 3.11 -21.85
C ASP A 166 -2.85 2.31 -20.88
N GLU A 167 -3.97 2.91 -20.47
CA GLU A 167 -4.91 2.31 -19.53
C GLU A 167 -5.59 1.04 -20.06
N GLU A 168 -5.93 1.00 -21.35
CA GLU A 168 -6.55 -0.18 -21.98
C GLU A 168 -5.62 -1.39 -21.90
N THR A 169 -4.35 -1.17 -22.19
CA THR A 169 -3.30 -2.18 -22.05
C THR A 169 -3.13 -2.62 -20.60
N LEU A 170 -3.11 -1.67 -19.66
CA LEU A 170 -3.01 -1.98 -18.23
C LEU A 170 -4.20 -2.82 -17.73
N ARG A 171 -5.42 -2.53 -18.20
CA ARG A 171 -6.64 -3.27 -17.83
C ARG A 171 -6.59 -4.74 -18.26
N ARG A 172 -5.99 -5.05 -19.41
CA ARG A 172 -5.89 -6.43 -19.92
C ARG A 172 -4.70 -7.23 -19.38
N ALA A 173 -3.83 -6.60 -18.56
CA ALA A 173 -2.72 -7.31 -17.95
C ALA A 173 -3.23 -8.46 -17.06
N GLU A 174 -2.55 -9.60 -17.12
CA GLU A 174 -2.83 -10.79 -16.33
C GLU A 174 -1.58 -11.27 -15.61
N ARG A 175 -1.66 -11.41 -14.29
CA ARG A 175 -0.53 -11.84 -13.48
C ARG A 175 -0.09 -13.26 -13.80
N TYR A 176 1.17 -13.42 -14.18
CA TYR A 176 1.82 -14.73 -14.28
C TYR A 176 2.90 -14.88 -13.21
N GLU A 177 2.54 -15.53 -12.10
CA GLU A 177 3.38 -15.61 -10.88
C GLU A 177 4.82 -16.07 -11.14
N PRO A 178 5.10 -17.15 -11.94
CA PRO A 178 6.48 -17.59 -12.16
C PRO A 178 7.37 -16.51 -12.79
N ALA A 179 6.81 -15.69 -13.70
CA ALA A 179 7.54 -14.59 -14.30
C ALA A 179 7.64 -13.37 -13.34
N CYS A 180 6.61 -13.11 -12.52
CA CYS A 180 6.70 -12.10 -11.46
C CYS A 180 7.88 -12.39 -10.52
N ARG A 181 8.05 -13.64 -10.07
CA ARG A 181 9.19 -14.06 -9.25
C ARG A 181 10.54 -13.85 -9.95
N ARG A 182 10.63 -14.14 -11.26
CA ARG A 182 11.86 -13.91 -12.03
C ARG A 182 12.15 -12.42 -12.17
N ALA A 183 11.15 -11.61 -12.51
CA ALA A 183 11.29 -10.18 -12.69
C ALA A 183 11.73 -9.49 -11.39
N THR A 184 11.10 -9.82 -10.25
CA THR A 184 11.49 -9.26 -8.94
C THR A 184 12.88 -9.72 -8.51
N ALA A 185 13.22 -10.99 -8.68
CA ALA A 185 14.56 -11.51 -8.37
C ALA A 185 15.66 -10.85 -9.22
N ALA A 186 15.39 -10.57 -10.50
CA ALA A 186 16.34 -9.94 -11.41
C ALA A 186 16.48 -8.43 -11.18
N SER A 187 15.39 -7.74 -10.88
CA SER A 187 15.38 -6.28 -10.66
C SER A 187 15.76 -5.86 -9.24
N GLY A 188 15.69 -6.78 -8.27
CA GLY A 188 15.78 -6.47 -6.83
C GLY A 188 14.49 -5.83 -6.27
N GLY A 189 13.39 -5.85 -7.02
CA GLY A 189 12.07 -5.42 -6.54
C GLY A 189 11.38 -6.49 -5.70
N GLU A 190 10.39 -6.10 -4.91
CA GLU A 190 9.58 -7.00 -4.07
C GLU A 190 8.23 -7.36 -4.72
N CYS A 191 7.72 -6.50 -5.58
CA CYS A 191 6.52 -6.70 -6.38
C CYS A 191 6.61 -5.91 -7.69
N LEU A 192 5.68 -6.17 -8.63
CA LEU A 192 5.52 -5.35 -9.82
C LEU A 192 4.39 -4.34 -9.58
N TYR A 193 4.68 -3.07 -9.79
CA TYR A 193 3.68 -2.01 -9.73
C TYR A 193 3.52 -1.39 -11.13
N LEU A 194 2.59 -1.95 -11.89
CA LEU A 194 2.27 -1.52 -13.23
C LEU A 194 1.42 -0.26 -13.17
N PHE A 195 1.70 0.72 -14.02
CA PHE A 195 0.92 1.96 -14.05
C PHE A 195 0.81 2.54 -15.46
N ALA A 196 -0.28 3.28 -15.68
CA ALA A 196 -0.50 4.10 -16.86
C ALA A 196 -0.96 5.50 -16.43
N VAL A 197 -0.40 6.54 -17.07
CA VAL A 197 -0.82 7.93 -16.86
C VAL A 197 -2.03 8.20 -17.76
N ARG A 198 -3.11 8.72 -17.20
CA ARG A 198 -4.32 9.09 -17.92
C ARG A 198 -4.18 10.47 -18.56
N GLY A 199 -4.99 10.73 -19.57
CA GLY A 199 -4.98 12.01 -20.29
C GLY A 199 -5.41 13.23 -19.46
N ASP A 200 -6.10 13.01 -18.33
CA ASP A 200 -6.49 14.01 -17.33
C ASP A 200 -5.41 14.28 -16.26
N GLY A 201 -4.32 13.51 -16.28
CA GLY A 201 -3.23 13.61 -15.33
C GLY A 201 -3.35 12.64 -14.13
N ASP A 202 -4.47 11.95 -13.98
CA ASP A 202 -4.62 10.88 -13.01
C ASP A 202 -3.84 9.63 -13.43
N VAL A 203 -3.66 8.71 -12.51
CA VAL A 203 -2.87 7.49 -12.73
C VAL A 203 -3.72 6.27 -12.42
N MET A 204 -3.68 5.28 -13.29
CA MET A 204 -4.18 3.95 -12.97
C MET A 204 -3.01 3.04 -12.65
N ALA A 205 -3.15 2.21 -11.60
CA ALA A 205 -2.12 1.25 -11.23
C ALA A 205 -2.70 -0.14 -10.92
N ARG A 206 -1.84 -1.15 -11.01
CA ARG A 206 -2.11 -2.53 -10.57
C ARG A 206 -0.85 -3.07 -9.90
N MET A 207 -1.02 -3.75 -8.77
CA MET A 207 0.09 -4.39 -8.06
C MET A 207 0.01 -5.90 -8.19
N PHE A 208 1.04 -6.49 -8.78
CA PHE A 208 1.20 -7.93 -8.88
C PHE A 208 2.23 -8.41 -7.87
N ASP A 209 1.74 -9.15 -6.88
CA ASP A 209 2.58 -9.74 -5.86
C ASP A 209 3.41 -10.90 -6.41
N ALA A 210 4.67 -10.98 -5.99
CA ALA A 210 5.58 -12.06 -6.35
C ALA A 210 5.75 -13.12 -5.26
N SER A 211 5.47 -12.78 -4.00
CA SER A 211 5.87 -13.62 -2.86
C SER A 211 5.00 -13.52 -1.60
N LEU A 212 4.07 -12.58 -1.53
CA LEU A 212 3.31 -12.30 -0.30
C LEU A 212 1.98 -13.08 -0.21
N GLY A 213 1.65 -13.91 -1.21
CA GLY A 213 0.44 -14.72 -1.25
C GLY A 213 -0.85 -13.96 -1.58
N VAL A 214 -0.76 -12.65 -1.80
CA VAL A 214 -1.93 -11.78 -2.03
C VAL A 214 -2.45 -11.86 -3.48
N GLY A 215 -1.56 -12.18 -4.42
CA GLY A 215 -1.89 -12.19 -5.85
C GLY A 215 -1.90 -10.81 -6.48
N GLU A 216 -3.04 -10.18 -6.64
CA GLU A 216 -3.19 -8.77 -7.00
C GLU A 216 -3.77 -8.01 -5.80
N ASP A 217 -3.05 -6.97 -5.34
CA ASP A 217 -3.47 -6.17 -4.20
C ASP A 217 -4.38 -5.00 -4.64
N PRO A 218 -5.53 -4.78 -3.98
CA PRO A 218 -6.46 -3.73 -4.38
C PRO A 218 -5.97 -2.30 -4.11
N ALA A 219 -5.10 -2.08 -3.13
CA ALA A 219 -4.54 -0.75 -2.85
C ALA A 219 -3.23 -0.82 -2.09
N THR A 220 -2.14 -0.45 -2.77
CA THR A 220 -0.78 -0.60 -2.26
C THR A 220 -0.17 0.75 -1.88
N GLY A 221 -0.55 1.25 -0.72
CA GLY A 221 -0.08 2.56 -0.24
C GLY A 221 1.45 2.66 -0.12
N SER A 222 2.13 1.55 0.18
CA SER A 222 3.61 1.49 0.24
C SER A 222 4.29 1.57 -1.13
N ALA A 223 3.59 1.25 -2.22
CA ALA A 223 4.07 1.40 -3.59
C ALA A 223 3.64 2.74 -4.23
N ALA A 224 2.54 3.33 -3.74
CA ALA A 224 2.03 4.60 -4.25
C ALA A 224 3.01 5.77 -4.05
N GLY A 225 3.70 5.83 -2.89
CA GLY A 225 4.72 6.85 -2.65
C GLY A 225 5.91 6.77 -3.60
N PRO A 226 6.55 5.60 -3.79
CA PRO A 226 7.55 5.37 -4.85
C PRO A 226 7.08 5.80 -6.23
N LEU A 227 5.84 5.45 -6.62
CA LEU A 227 5.28 5.90 -7.91
C LEU A 227 5.14 7.42 -7.96
N GLY A 228 4.64 8.06 -6.89
CA GLY A 228 4.56 9.52 -6.81
C GLY A 228 5.93 10.20 -7.02
N VAL A 229 6.99 9.66 -6.43
CA VAL A 229 8.36 10.15 -6.63
C VAL A 229 8.85 9.91 -8.06
N TYR A 230 8.55 8.75 -8.63
CA TYR A 230 8.86 8.45 -10.03
C TYR A 230 8.22 9.50 -10.97
N LEU A 231 6.94 9.77 -10.79
CA LEU A 231 6.19 10.76 -11.58
C LEU A 231 6.75 12.17 -11.37
N ALA A 232 6.98 12.57 -10.12
CA ALA A 232 7.49 13.90 -9.78
C ALA A 232 8.89 14.16 -10.33
N SER A 233 9.78 13.17 -10.25
CA SER A 233 11.16 13.29 -10.76
C SER A 233 11.22 13.42 -12.30
N ARG A 234 10.16 13.06 -13.00
CA ARG A 234 10.04 13.10 -14.46
C ARG A 234 9.02 14.14 -14.98
N GLY A 235 8.36 14.88 -14.09
CA GLY A 235 7.35 15.89 -14.46
C GLY A 235 6.11 15.29 -15.13
N LEU A 236 5.74 14.06 -14.73
CA LEU A 236 4.58 13.35 -15.28
C LEU A 236 3.33 13.56 -14.39
N ALA A 237 2.14 13.40 -14.97
CA ALA A 237 0.85 13.47 -14.26
C ALA A 237 0.68 14.76 -13.41
N GLY A 238 1.16 15.90 -13.91
CA GLY A 238 1.10 17.18 -13.18
C GLY A 238 1.98 17.26 -11.94
N MET A 239 2.83 16.26 -11.69
CA MET A 239 3.74 16.22 -10.55
C MET A 239 5.02 17.04 -10.79
N PRO A 240 5.71 17.56 -9.74
CA PRO A 240 5.39 17.40 -8.30
C PRO A 240 4.16 18.20 -7.87
N GLY A 241 3.44 17.66 -6.87
CA GLY A 241 2.19 18.21 -6.34
C GLY A 241 1.27 17.12 -5.86
N GLU A 242 -0.02 17.25 -6.13
CA GLU A 242 -1.04 16.27 -5.78
C GLU A 242 -1.45 15.45 -7.03
N ALA A 243 -1.72 14.18 -6.82
CA ALA A 243 -2.27 13.28 -7.82
C ALA A 243 -3.12 12.19 -7.16
N VAL A 244 -3.94 11.50 -7.94
CA VAL A 244 -4.72 10.35 -7.47
C VAL A 244 -4.35 9.12 -8.29
N ILE A 245 -4.08 8.01 -7.58
CA ILE A 245 -3.92 6.69 -8.20
C ILE A 245 -5.20 5.91 -8.02
N ALA A 246 -5.83 5.49 -9.12
CA ALA A 246 -6.90 4.52 -9.13
C ALA A 246 -6.30 3.10 -9.21
N GLN A 247 -6.64 2.22 -8.26
CA GLN A 247 -6.17 0.84 -8.18
C GLN A 247 -7.33 -0.09 -7.79
N GLY A 248 -7.19 -1.40 -7.98
CA GLY A 248 -8.08 -2.41 -7.43
C GLY A 248 -9.39 -2.64 -8.19
N GLU A 249 -9.64 -1.94 -9.29
CA GLU A 249 -10.85 -2.11 -10.10
C GLU A 249 -10.95 -3.54 -10.65
N MET A 250 -9.82 -4.11 -11.10
CA MET A 250 -9.78 -5.45 -11.70
C MET A 250 -10.04 -6.58 -10.70
N VAL A 251 -9.86 -6.33 -9.42
CA VAL A 251 -10.16 -7.28 -8.33
C VAL A 251 -11.48 -6.94 -7.61
N GLY A 252 -12.32 -6.05 -8.19
CA GLY A 252 -13.63 -5.68 -7.65
C GLY A 252 -13.57 -4.85 -6.37
N ARG A 253 -12.45 -4.21 -6.08
CA ARG A 253 -12.21 -3.37 -4.91
C ARG A 253 -11.65 -1.99 -5.33
N PRO A 254 -12.42 -1.15 -6.04
CA PRO A 254 -11.97 0.18 -6.45
C PRO A 254 -11.39 0.96 -5.28
N SER A 255 -10.21 1.52 -5.48
CA SER A 255 -9.41 2.18 -4.45
C SER A 255 -8.81 3.46 -5.01
N PHE A 256 -8.71 4.50 -4.18
CA PHE A 256 -8.17 5.80 -4.55
C PHE A 256 -7.08 6.20 -3.55
N LEU A 257 -5.83 6.20 -4.03
CA LEU A 257 -4.66 6.55 -3.24
C LEU A 257 -4.27 7.99 -3.61
N HIS A 258 -4.42 8.89 -2.67
CA HIS A 258 -4.05 10.30 -2.84
C HIS A 258 -2.56 10.48 -2.55
N LEU A 259 -1.89 11.20 -3.41
CA LEU A 259 -0.49 11.56 -3.30
C LEU A 259 -0.37 13.07 -3.04
N ASP A 260 0.60 13.44 -2.20
CA ASP A 260 1.16 14.79 -2.12
C ASP A 260 2.68 14.66 -2.06
N VAL A 261 3.35 14.89 -3.18
CA VAL A 261 4.81 14.74 -3.31
C VAL A 261 5.42 16.04 -3.71
N ARG A 262 6.26 16.60 -2.85
CA ARG A 262 6.89 17.91 -3.03
C ARG A 262 8.39 17.87 -2.84
N PRO A 263 9.18 18.68 -3.54
CA PRO A 263 10.62 18.80 -3.29
C PRO A 263 10.88 19.23 -1.84
N LYS A 264 11.91 18.63 -1.22
CA LYS A 264 12.39 18.97 0.11
C LYS A 264 13.92 18.94 0.14
N GLY A 265 14.55 20.10 -0.11
CA GLY A 265 16.00 20.17 -0.30
C GLY A 265 16.42 19.33 -1.52
N GLU A 266 17.37 18.41 -1.31
CA GLU A 266 17.83 17.45 -2.36
C GLU A 266 16.96 16.18 -2.44
N SER A 267 15.85 16.11 -1.72
CA SER A 267 14.99 14.94 -1.64
C SER A 267 13.52 15.32 -1.78
N TRP A 268 12.59 14.46 -1.31
CA TRP A 268 11.16 14.61 -1.47
C TRP A 268 10.44 14.49 -0.13
N ASN A 269 9.40 15.30 0.07
CA ASN A 269 8.37 15.03 1.06
C ASN A 269 7.30 14.19 0.38
N VAL A 270 7.08 12.99 0.87
CA VAL A 270 6.16 12.00 0.26
C VAL A 270 5.04 11.71 1.22
N ARG A 271 3.82 12.10 0.87
CA ARG A 271 2.62 11.78 1.62
C ARG A 271 1.69 10.92 0.77
N VAL A 272 1.15 9.89 1.40
CA VAL A 272 0.14 9.01 0.80
C VAL A 272 -1.06 8.95 1.74
N GLY A 273 -2.24 9.17 1.22
CA GLY A 273 -3.47 9.17 2.00
C GLY A 273 -4.65 8.58 1.26
N GLY A 274 -5.75 8.40 1.99
CA GLY A 274 -7.00 7.91 1.43
C GLY A 274 -8.12 7.85 2.43
N GLY A 275 -9.33 7.64 1.93
CA GLY A 275 -10.52 7.43 2.75
C GLY A 275 -10.39 6.15 3.58
N VAL A 276 -10.99 6.16 4.77
CA VAL A 276 -11.06 5.00 5.66
C VAL A 276 -12.48 4.83 6.16
N ARG A 277 -12.99 3.59 6.10
CA ARG A 277 -14.32 3.23 6.57
C ARG A 277 -14.27 2.03 7.50
N ILE A 278 -14.77 2.17 8.73
CA ILE A 278 -15.02 1.03 9.62
C ILE A 278 -16.34 0.42 9.16
N VAL A 279 -16.30 -0.82 8.69
CA VAL A 279 -17.44 -1.51 8.08
C VAL A 279 -18.00 -2.64 8.94
N GLY A 280 -17.33 -2.96 10.04
CA GLY A 280 -17.78 -3.99 10.96
C GLY A 280 -16.95 -4.06 12.21
N GLU A 281 -17.47 -4.75 13.22
CA GLU A 281 -16.79 -5.03 14.47
C GLU A 281 -17.18 -6.39 15.01
N GLY A 282 -16.35 -6.95 15.85
CA GLY A 282 -16.62 -8.24 16.48
C GLY A 282 -15.63 -8.59 17.57
N VAL A 283 -15.74 -9.84 18.05
CA VAL A 283 -14.89 -10.39 19.09
C VAL A 283 -14.44 -11.79 18.68
N PHE A 284 -13.13 -12.00 18.60
CA PHE A 284 -12.55 -13.34 18.53
C PHE A 284 -12.59 -13.99 19.92
N ARG A 285 -12.99 -15.24 20.00
CA ARG A 285 -12.95 -16.04 21.21
C ARG A 285 -11.83 -17.05 21.09
N VAL A 286 -10.71 -16.80 21.79
CA VAL A 286 -9.48 -17.58 21.75
C VAL A 286 -9.11 -18.14 23.11
#